data_43ed44db769a4aafb9c383d7041f1eed
#
_entry.id   43ed44db769a4aafb9c383d7041f1eed
#
_cell.length_a   1.000
_cell.length_b   1.000
_cell.length_c   1.000
_cell.angle_alpha   90.00
_cell.angle_beta   90.00
_cell.angle_gamma   90.00
#
_symmetry.space_group_name_H-M   'P 1'
#
loop_
_entity.id
_entity.type
_entity.pdbx_description
1 polymer ?
#
loop_
_entity_poly.entity_id
_entity_poly.type
_entity_poly.pdbx_seq_one_letter_code
_entity_poly.pdbx_strand_id
1 'polypeptide(L)'
;MAATALGIAVYFGTATTAHSNGLYKIEQRVRRDLASNGQASIVIYLKSQADLTAAYAMGDESARGWYVYRTLKAQAARTQAPILKMLESRGVPYRSFWVANVIFTRGEVTLVHDLAARSDVAAIEANDASKWIGSTKDVKVRFSKGRAPATVENGVLKVNADDLWALGVKGQGIVIGNQDTGMRWTHTALKQHYRGWNGSAADHNYNWRDAIHGDLNGNGVNPCGFNATAPCDDDVHGTHTTGTTSGDDGTGNQIGVAPGAKWIGCRNMEEGTGRPDTYTECFQFFIAPTNLNDQNPNPGLRPDVINDSWACPSSELCAPTTLQTIVENTQAAGIFVEASAGNSGPGCSTVTDPPALYEAAYSTGAIDGHLPDSLLAGFSSRGPVTADGSNRIKPDVVGPGVNVRSAVSTSDTSYASLSGTSMAGPHVVGVVALLWSAFPALRRNVAATKQLLNASANPNVAVSNGSQCDGVDHVPNNHFGYGIVDALAAYNAYSPPPPPPPPPPPPPPPPPPPPSRPRCVVPNVLHLKLVRAKARLRKRHCRVGKITRRHSRPTNWGRVIRQIPKASAKRRPNGFRVRLTVGRTRKR
;
A
#
# COMPACT_ATOMS: atom_id res chain seq x y z
N MET A 1 13.76 90.80 8.56
CA MET A 1 12.68 89.77 8.65
C MET A 1 13.35 88.43 8.48
N ALA A 2 13.48 87.67 9.54
CA ALA A 2 14.17 86.40 9.55
C ALA A 2 13.20 85.29 9.23
N ALA A 3 13.52 84.45 8.25
CA ALA A 3 12.76 83.25 7.89
C ALA A 3 13.44 81.99 8.51
N THR A 4 12.79 81.42 9.49
CA THR A 4 13.21 80.21 10.17
C THR A 4 12.85 78.97 9.27
N ALA A 5 13.87 78.23 8.84
CA ALA A 5 13.70 76.92 8.13
C ALA A 5 13.59 75.83 9.19
N LEU A 6 12.45 75.13 9.19
CA LEU A 6 12.16 73.95 10.00
C LEU A 6 12.69 72.71 9.22
N GLY A 7 13.77 72.08 9.70
CA GLY A 7 14.27 70.84 9.15
C GLY A 7 13.44 69.64 9.63
N ILE A 8 12.77 68.94 8.68
CA ILE A 8 12.11 67.68 8.95
C ILE A 8 13.16 66.58 8.79
N ALA A 9 13.58 65.96 9.89
CA ALA A 9 14.38 64.74 9.88
C ALA A 9 13.52 63.56 9.48
N VAL A 10 13.72 63.05 8.25
CA VAL A 10 13.10 61.80 7.81
C VAL A 10 13.92 60.65 8.40
N TYR A 11 13.37 59.99 9.40
CA TYR A 11 13.88 58.71 9.90
C TYR A 11 13.59 57.63 8.83
N PHE A 12 14.62 57.24 8.11
CA PHE A 12 14.61 55.97 7.37
C PHE A 12 14.65 54.80 8.37
N GLY A 13 13.50 54.34 8.76
CA GLY A 13 13.39 53.06 9.43
C GLY A 13 13.87 51.98 8.49
N THR A 14 14.98 51.32 8.82
CA THR A 14 15.38 50.08 8.16
C THR A 14 14.24 49.07 8.35
N ALA A 15 13.47 48.83 7.28
CA ALA A 15 12.57 47.71 7.21
C ALA A 15 13.42 46.45 7.31
N THR A 16 13.58 45.94 8.53
CA THR A 16 13.97 44.54 8.72
C THR A 16 12.96 43.71 7.98
N THR A 17 13.36 43.09 6.86
CA THR A 17 12.66 42.01 6.23
C THR A 17 12.50 40.91 7.28
N ALA A 18 11.42 40.98 8.06
CA ALA A 18 10.94 39.86 8.82
C ALA A 18 10.72 38.74 7.80
N HIS A 19 11.64 37.78 7.76
CA HIS A 19 11.41 36.52 7.07
C HIS A 19 10.08 36.03 7.57
N SER A 20 9.11 35.90 6.67
CA SER A 20 7.79 35.35 7.00
C SER A 20 8.06 33.97 7.63
N ASN A 21 7.94 33.85 8.94
CA ASN A 21 8.32 32.69 9.77
C ASN A 21 7.56 31.41 9.36
N GLY A 22 7.53 31.08 8.05
CA GLY A 22 6.86 29.89 7.52
C GLY A 22 5.34 29.96 7.56
N LEU A 23 4.73 31.11 7.89
CA LEU A 23 3.28 31.27 8.00
C LEU A 23 2.52 30.93 6.71
N TYR A 24 3.18 31.03 5.55
CA TYR A 24 2.62 30.60 4.26
C TYR A 24 2.29 29.10 4.21
N LYS A 25 2.90 28.29 5.08
CA LYS A 25 2.64 26.84 5.19
C LYS A 25 1.33 26.53 5.92
N ILE A 26 0.78 27.50 6.66
CA ILE A 26 -0.43 27.32 7.43
C ILE A 26 -1.62 27.59 6.52
N GLU A 27 -2.48 26.62 6.35
CA GLU A 27 -3.72 26.74 5.60
C GLU A 27 -4.62 27.87 6.16
N GLN A 28 -5.36 28.53 5.27
CA GLN A 28 -6.22 29.65 5.66
C GLN A 28 -7.25 29.28 6.72
N ARG A 29 -7.78 28.07 6.66
CA ARG A 29 -8.76 27.57 7.65
C ARG A 29 -8.11 27.47 9.02
N VAL A 30 -6.95 26.84 9.14
CA VAL A 30 -6.22 26.76 10.41
C VAL A 30 -6.00 28.14 11.01
N ARG A 31 -5.64 29.14 10.19
CA ARG A 31 -5.49 30.53 10.67
C ARG A 31 -6.80 31.10 11.20
N ARG A 32 -7.93 30.83 10.56
CA ARG A 32 -9.25 31.27 11.03
C ARG A 32 -9.61 30.64 12.38
N ASP A 33 -9.39 29.32 12.50
CA ASP A 33 -9.70 28.60 13.75
C ASP A 33 -8.83 29.07 14.90
N LEU A 34 -7.53 29.31 14.65
CA LEU A 34 -6.63 29.92 15.65
C LEU A 34 -7.10 31.32 16.07
N ALA A 35 -7.60 32.13 15.12
CA ALA A 35 -8.06 33.48 15.43
C ALA A 35 -9.40 33.48 16.21
N SER A 36 -10.29 32.53 15.90
CA SER A 36 -11.62 32.47 16.53
C SER A 36 -11.65 31.65 17.83
N ASN A 37 -10.90 30.57 17.90
CA ASN A 37 -10.97 29.56 18.96
C ASN A 37 -9.70 29.48 19.81
N GLY A 38 -8.62 30.18 19.43
CA GLY A 38 -7.31 30.12 20.07
C GLY A 38 -6.54 28.82 19.77
N GLN A 39 -7.17 27.82 19.15
CA GLN A 39 -6.59 26.51 18.84
C GLN A 39 -7.22 25.92 17.58
N ALA A 40 -6.51 25.00 16.92
CA ALA A 40 -6.98 24.30 15.73
C ALA A 40 -6.62 22.80 15.78
N SER A 41 -7.47 21.96 15.19
CA SER A 41 -7.13 20.57 14.84
C SER A 41 -6.38 20.58 13.53
N ILE A 42 -5.18 19.99 13.50
CA ILE A 42 -4.26 20.13 12.37
C ILE A 42 -3.63 18.82 11.96
N VAL A 43 -3.28 18.73 10.69
CA VAL A 43 -2.32 17.76 10.14
C VAL A 43 -1.03 18.47 9.74
N ILE A 44 0.09 17.91 10.15
CA ILE A 44 1.44 18.39 9.87
C ILE A 44 2.03 17.48 8.80
N TYR A 45 2.23 18.01 7.60
CA TYR A 45 2.92 17.31 6.52
C TYR A 45 4.43 17.55 6.61
N LEU A 46 5.20 16.45 6.67
CA LEU A 46 6.65 16.57 6.64
C LEU A 46 7.15 16.68 5.19
N LYS A 47 8.17 17.50 4.99
CA LYS A 47 8.73 17.77 3.66
C LYS A 47 9.39 16.53 3.02
N SER A 48 10.04 15.72 3.83
CA SER A 48 10.79 14.57 3.35
C SER A 48 9.88 13.34 3.25
N GLN A 49 9.47 12.97 2.06
CA GLN A 49 8.71 11.75 1.79
C GLN A 49 9.62 10.59 1.39
N ALA A 50 9.10 9.38 1.45
CA ALA A 50 9.82 8.17 1.06
C ALA A 50 9.83 8.01 -0.47
N ASP A 51 10.95 7.56 -1.04
CA ASP A 51 11.01 7.13 -2.43
C ASP A 51 10.62 5.65 -2.53
N LEU A 52 9.52 5.39 -3.23
CA LEU A 52 8.96 4.05 -3.45
C LEU A 52 9.10 3.59 -4.91
N THR A 53 9.87 4.28 -5.74
CA THR A 53 10.03 3.98 -7.17
C THR A 53 10.45 2.53 -7.40
N ALA A 54 11.33 1.98 -6.55
CA ALA A 54 11.77 0.59 -6.65
C ALA A 54 10.64 -0.44 -6.44
N ALA A 55 9.55 -0.08 -5.76
CA ALA A 55 8.43 -0.99 -5.52
C ALA A 55 7.74 -1.42 -6.82
N TYR A 56 7.69 -0.54 -7.82
CA TYR A 56 7.03 -0.82 -9.10
C TYR A 56 7.76 -1.86 -9.96
N ALA A 57 9.05 -2.06 -9.73
CA ALA A 57 9.86 -3.07 -10.43
C ALA A 57 9.86 -4.44 -9.72
N MET A 58 9.24 -4.56 -8.54
CA MET A 58 9.24 -5.80 -7.76
C MET A 58 8.15 -6.76 -8.26
N GLY A 59 8.58 -7.94 -8.76
CA GLY A 59 7.67 -9.00 -9.19
C GLY A 59 7.14 -9.86 -8.04
N ASP A 60 7.84 -9.95 -6.90
CA ASP A 60 7.38 -10.66 -5.72
C ASP A 60 6.44 -9.75 -4.90
N GLU A 61 5.17 -10.11 -4.87
CA GLU A 61 4.11 -9.33 -4.20
C GLU A 61 4.34 -9.19 -2.68
N SER A 62 4.84 -10.22 -2.02
CA SER A 62 5.13 -10.19 -0.59
C SER A 62 6.31 -9.27 -0.30
N ALA A 63 7.40 -9.43 -1.06
CA ALA A 63 8.57 -8.57 -0.95
C ALA A 63 8.23 -7.10 -1.19
N ARG A 64 7.38 -6.79 -2.20
CA ARG A 64 6.89 -5.45 -2.50
C ARG A 64 6.14 -4.83 -1.32
N GLY A 65 5.19 -5.54 -0.72
CA GLY A 65 4.46 -5.05 0.44
C GLY A 65 5.36 -4.76 1.63
N TRP A 66 6.29 -5.66 1.94
CA TRP A 66 7.26 -5.46 3.02
C TRP A 66 8.25 -4.34 2.73
N TYR A 67 8.67 -4.16 1.47
CA TYR A 67 9.54 -3.06 1.07
C TYR A 67 8.85 -1.71 1.32
N VAL A 68 7.61 -1.53 0.82
CA VAL A 68 6.85 -0.29 0.99
C VAL A 68 6.64 0.01 2.47
N TYR A 69 6.16 -0.94 3.26
CA TYR A 69 5.96 -0.77 4.69
C TYR A 69 7.23 -0.33 5.41
N ARG A 70 8.34 -1.05 5.20
CA ARG A 70 9.62 -0.76 5.89
C ARG A 70 10.18 0.59 5.50
N THR A 71 10.10 0.95 4.23
CA THR A 71 10.61 2.22 3.70
C THR A 71 9.82 3.40 4.28
N LEU A 72 8.48 3.33 4.26
CA LEU A 72 7.60 4.34 4.84
C LEU A 72 7.81 4.46 6.36
N LYS A 73 7.86 3.34 7.07
CA LYS A 73 8.05 3.31 8.53
C LYS A 73 9.41 3.88 8.94
N ALA A 74 10.48 3.54 8.23
CA ALA A 74 11.82 4.05 8.49
C ALA A 74 11.91 5.56 8.22
N GLN A 75 11.29 6.02 7.13
CA GLN A 75 11.22 7.44 6.80
C GLN A 75 10.51 8.24 7.90
N ALA A 76 9.32 7.81 8.29
CA ALA A 76 8.54 8.44 9.34
C ALA A 76 9.29 8.45 10.69
N ALA A 77 9.82 7.32 11.12
CA ALA A 77 10.58 7.22 12.37
C ALA A 77 11.76 8.20 12.44
N ARG A 78 12.48 8.36 11.31
CA ARG A 78 13.62 9.26 11.23
C ARG A 78 13.22 10.73 11.24
N THR A 79 12.19 11.10 10.48
CA THR A 79 11.85 12.50 10.21
C THR A 79 10.85 13.09 11.17
N GLN A 80 9.96 12.28 11.74
CA GLN A 80 8.99 12.74 12.74
C GLN A 80 9.59 12.92 14.14
N ALA A 81 10.65 12.18 14.49
CA ALA A 81 11.21 12.15 15.83
C ALA A 81 11.46 13.56 16.47
N PRO A 82 12.01 14.56 15.76
CA PRO A 82 12.22 15.89 16.35
C PRO A 82 10.90 16.60 16.69
N ILE A 83 9.85 16.41 15.88
CA ILE A 83 8.52 17.02 16.11
C ILE A 83 7.82 16.30 17.25
N LEU A 84 7.83 14.96 17.26
CA LEU A 84 7.22 14.16 18.32
C LEU A 84 7.83 14.53 19.69
N LYS A 85 9.16 14.62 19.77
CA LYS A 85 9.85 15.07 20.99
C LYS A 85 9.41 16.47 21.44
N MET A 86 9.18 17.38 20.49
CA MET A 86 8.69 18.72 20.80
C MET A 86 7.26 18.67 21.36
N LEU A 87 6.37 17.88 20.75
CA LEU A 87 4.99 17.71 21.22
C LEU A 87 4.95 17.05 22.60
N GLU A 88 5.74 15.99 22.80
CA GLU A 88 5.89 15.31 24.10
C GLU A 88 6.40 16.25 25.20
N SER A 89 7.42 17.07 24.91
CA SER A 89 7.95 18.02 25.88
C SER A 89 6.95 19.11 26.30
N ARG A 90 5.93 19.34 25.48
CA ARG A 90 4.84 20.29 25.75
C ARG A 90 3.57 19.62 26.29
N GLY A 91 3.57 18.29 26.45
CA GLY A 91 2.39 17.55 26.89
C GLY A 91 1.24 17.57 25.87
N VAL A 92 1.53 17.78 24.57
CA VAL A 92 0.53 17.88 23.50
C VAL A 92 0.26 16.48 22.93
N PRO A 93 -0.97 15.98 23.00
CA PRO A 93 -1.36 14.70 22.40
C PRO A 93 -1.23 14.74 20.88
N TYR A 94 -0.81 13.63 20.28
CA TYR A 94 -0.67 13.49 18.84
C TYR A 94 -0.99 12.08 18.35
N ARG A 95 -1.25 11.97 17.04
CA ARG A 95 -1.31 10.70 16.30
C ARG A 95 -0.32 10.77 15.16
N SER A 96 0.58 9.80 15.09
CA SER A 96 1.65 9.72 14.09
C SER A 96 1.34 8.64 13.07
N PHE A 97 1.34 9.02 11.79
CA PHE A 97 1.10 8.08 10.69
C PHE A 97 2.31 8.03 9.77
N TRP A 98 2.73 6.79 9.47
CA TRP A 98 3.86 6.54 8.59
C TRP A 98 3.46 6.50 7.10
N VAL A 99 2.18 6.25 6.79
CA VAL A 99 1.70 6.03 5.42
C VAL A 99 1.96 7.21 4.48
N ALA A 100 1.93 8.44 4.99
CA ALA A 100 2.26 9.66 4.25
C ALA A 100 3.19 10.60 5.02
N ASN A 101 3.85 10.07 6.07
CA ASN A 101 4.76 10.84 6.92
C ASN A 101 4.10 12.12 7.48
N VAL A 102 2.94 11.95 8.14
CA VAL A 102 2.13 13.03 8.72
C VAL A 102 1.91 12.84 10.22
N ILE A 103 1.65 13.95 10.91
CA ILE A 103 1.33 13.97 12.34
C ILE A 103 0.05 14.78 12.53
N PHE A 104 -0.94 14.22 13.20
CA PHE A 104 -2.16 14.89 13.59
C PHE A 104 -2.10 15.30 15.05
N THR A 105 -2.52 16.54 15.34
CA THR A 105 -2.56 17.07 16.70
C THR A 105 -3.56 18.22 16.80
N ARG A 106 -3.76 18.72 18.01
CA ARG A 106 -4.47 19.97 18.28
C ARG A 106 -3.47 20.96 18.86
N GLY A 107 -3.40 22.16 18.30
CA GLY A 107 -2.40 23.14 18.68
C GLY A 107 -2.97 24.53 18.88
N GLU A 108 -2.38 25.25 19.83
CA GLU A 108 -2.57 26.68 20.01
C GLU A 108 -1.69 27.48 19.04
N VAL A 109 -1.94 28.78 18.92
CA VAL A 109 -1.25 29.70 18.00
C VAL A 109 0.28 29.56 18.08
N THR A 110 0.84 29.54 19.29
CA THR A 110 2.31 29.45 19.49
C THR A 110 2.88 28.14 18.96
N LEU A 111 2.23 27.01 19.23
CA LEU A 111 2.67 25.71 18.74
C LEU A 111 2.61 25.65 17.20
N VAL A 112 1.51 26.12 16.60
CA VAL A 112 1.33 26.08 15.14
C VAL A 112 2.36 26.96 14.44
N HIS A 113 2.67 28.14 14.98
CA HIS A 113 3.72 29.03 14.45
C HIS A 113 5.12 28.41 14.58
N ASP A 114 5.43 27.78 15.71
CA ASP A 114 6.72 27.09 15.90
C ASP A 114 6.88 25.91 14.93
N LEU A 115 5.80 25.16 14.68
CA LEU A 115 5.78 24.09 13.67
C LEU A 115 5.99 24.65 12.26
N ALA A 116 5.30 25.75 11.92
CA ALA A 116 5.41 26.37 10.60
C ALA A 116 6.81 26.95 10.34
N ALA A 117 7.49 27.45 11.37
CA ALA A 117 8.84 27.97 11.26
C ALA A 117 9.89 26.89 10.96
N ARG A 118 9.60 25.63 11.17
CA ARG A 118 10.53 24.50 10.94
C ARG A 118 10.78 24.27 9.45
N SER A 119 12.01 23.97 9.09
CA SER A 119 12.41 23.67 7.71
C SER A 119 11.97 22.27 7.23
N ASP A 120 11.71 21.33 8.16
CA ASP A 120 11.28 19.97 7.89
C ASP A 120 9.75 19.83 7.75
N VAL A 121 8.97 20.86 8.06
CA VAL A 121 7.52 20.93 7.82
C VAL A 121 7.24 21.52 6.44
N ALA A 122 6.42 20.83 5.65
CA ALA A 122 5.98 21.25 4.32
C ALA A 122 4.72 22.13 4.39
N ALA A 123 3.66 21.60 5.06
CA ALA A 123 2.38 22.25 5.19
C ALA A 123 1.73 21.91 6.54
N ILE A 124 0.81 22.76 6.98
CA ILE A 124 -0.07 22.55 8.13
C ILE A 124 -1.49 22.83 7.63
N GLU A 125 -2.30 21.78 7.55
CA GLU A 125 -3.68 21.82 7.06
C GLU A 125 -4.66 21.51 8.18
N ALA A 126 -5.94 21.80 7.98
CA ALA A 126 -6.98 21.50 8.94
C ALA A 126 -7.28 19.98 8.98
N ASN A 127 -7.74 19.51 10.16
CA ASN A 127 -8.24 18.16 10.37
C ASN A 127 -9.64 18.25 10.98
N ASP A 128 -10.57 18.80 10.22
CA ASP A 128 -11.95 18.98 10.65
C ASP A 128 -12.83 17.84 10.15
N ALA A 129 -13.87 17.54 10.92
CA ALA A 129 -14.88 16.57 10.55
C ALA A 129 -16.01 17.25 9.77
N SER A 130 -16.51 16.59 8.74
CA SER A 130 -17.71 17.01 8.02
C SER A 130 -18.52 15.81 7.53
N LYS A 131 -19.82 16.00 7.43
CA LYS A 131 -20.74 14.96 6.96
C LYS A 131 -20.77 14.97 5.44
N TRP A 132 -20.19 13.95 4.81
CA TRP A 132 -20.16 13.80 3.36
C TRP A 132 -21.30 12.91 2.84
N ILE A 133 -21.53 11.79 3.47
CA ILE A 133 -22.69 10.95 3.14
C ILE A 133 -23.92 11.63 3.70
N GLY A 134 -24.75 12.16 2.81
CA GLY A 134 -26.03 12.76 3.18
C GLY A 134 -26.86 11.79 4.01
N SER A 135 -27.66 12.31 4.96
CA SER A 135 -28.54 11.42 5.74
C SER A 135 -29.36 10.57 4.77
N THR A 136 -29.59 9.31 5.12
CA THR A 136 -30.48 8.40 4.37
C THR A 136 -31.88 8.98 4.13
N LYS A 137 -32.22 10.14 4.76
CA LYS A 137 -33.42 10.92 4.48
C LYS A 137 -33.42 11.57 3.10
N ASP A 138 -32.25 11.88 2.54
CA ASP A 138 -32.11 12.50 1.22
C ASP A 138 -31.87 11.46 0.09
N VAL A 139 -31.46 10.26 0.45
CA VAL A 139 -31.41 9.10 -0.43
C VAL A 139 -32.78 8.44 -0.38
N LYS A 140 -33.45 8.28 -1.52
CA LYS A 140 -34.70 7.52 -1.59
C LYS A 140 -34.44 6.05 -1.31
N VAL A 141 -34.24 5.69 -0.03
CA VAL A 141 -34.04 4.32 0.41
C VAL A 141 -35.34 3.57 0.17
N ARG A 142 -35.38 2.72 -0.84
CA ARG A 142 -36.49 1.81 -1.07
C ARG A 142 -36.19 0.48 -0.39
N PHE A 143 -36.66 0.31 0.85
CA PHE A 143 -36.59 -0.97 1.52
C PHE A 143 -37.43 -2.00 0.77
N SER A 144 -36.84 -3.06 0.27
CA SER A 144 -37.58 -4.21 -0.21
C SER A 144 -38.02 -5.04 0.99
N LYS A 145 -39.31 -4.97 1.34
CA LYS A 145 -39.91 -5.87 2.32
C LYS A 145 -40.12 -7.24 1.66
N GLY A 146 -39.41 -8.23 2.12
CA GLY A 146 -39.59 -9.62 1.71
C GLY A 146 -38.32 -10.23 1.09
N ARG A 147 -38.30 -11.58 1.08
CA ARG A 147 -37.29 -12.36 0.37
C ARG A 147 -37.35 -11.95 -1.10
N ALA A 148 -36.33 -11.30 -1.62
CA ALA A 148 -36.24 -11.02 -3.05
C ALA A 148 -36.29 -12.37 -3.83
N PRO A 149 -36.81 -12.37 -5.04
CA PRO A 149 -36.67 -13.54 -5.91
C PRO A 149 -35.15 -13.84 -6.06
N ALA A 150 -34.82 -15.13 -6.16
CA ALA A 150 -33.47 -15.60 -6.45
C ALA A 150 -33.04 -15.02 -7.81
N THR A 151 -32.31 -13.94 -7.83
CA THR A 151 -31.91 -13.22 -9.06
C THR A 151 -30.51 -12.61 -8.89
N VAL A 152 -29.78 -12.61 -9.99
CA VAL A 152 -28.59 -11.81 -10.14
C VAL A 152 -29.02 -10.35 -10.31
N GLU A 153 -28.41 -9.42 -9.57
CA GLU A 153 -28.74 -8.00 -9.66
C GLU A 153 -28.36 -7.39 -11.01
N ASN A 154 -29.18 -6.43 -11.47
CA ASN A 154 -29.01 -5.79 -12.77
C ASN A 154 -27.60 -5.19 -12.94
N GLY A 155 -27.02 -4.64 -11.90
CA GLY A 155 -25.66 -4.07 -11.94
C GLY A 155 -24.61 -5.12 -12.25
N VAL A 156 -24.74 -6.32 -11.69
CA VAL A 156 -23.86 -7.46 -11.95
C VAL A 156 -23.96 -7.91 -13.42
N LEU A 157 -25.19 -8.03 -13.93
CA LEU A 157 -25.44 -8.36 -15.35
C LEU A 157 -24.92 -7.25 -16.28
N LYS A 158 -25.10 -5.99 -15.91
CA LYS A 158 -24.70 -4.84 -16.73
C LYS A 158 -23.19 -4.73 -16.96
N VAL A 159 -22.40 -5.22 -16.02
CA VAL A 159 -20.94 -5.29 -16.14
C VAL A 159 -20.45 -6.65 -16.66
N ASN A 160 -21.35 -7.53 -17.11
CA ASN A 160 -21.07 -8.87 -17.66
C ASN A 160 -20.25 -9.75 -16.70
N ALA A 161 -20.49 -9.63 -15.37
CA ALA A 161 -19.77 -10.39 -14.36
C ALA A 161 -20.25 -11.84 -14.27
N ASP A 162 -21.54 -12.08 -14.49
CA ASP A 162 -22.17 -13.42 -14.53
C ASP A 162 -21.61 -14.29 -15.66
N ASP A 163 -21.21 -13.70 -16.77
CA ASP A 163 -20.51 -14.41 -17.86
C ASP A 163 -19.17 -14.99 -17.37
N LEU A 164 -18.42 -14.26 -16.53
CA LEU A 164 -17.20 -14.77 -15.92
C LEU A 164 -17.50 -15.88 -14.89
N TRP A 165 -18.62 -15.76 -14.17
CA TRP A 165 -19.02 -16.81 -13.25
C TRP A 165 -19.32 -18.13 -13.97
N ALA A 166 -19.91 -18.06 -15.17
CA ALA A 166 -20.11 -19.22 -16.03
C ALA A 166 -18.81 -19.89 -16.45
N LEU A 167 -17.71 -19.12 -16.54
CA LEU A 167 -16.35 -19.62 -16.76
C LEU A 167 -15.65 -20.10 -15.47
N GLY A 168 -16.33 -20.07 -14.32
CA GLY A 168 -15.77 -20.45 -13.01
C GLY A 168 -14.99 -19.34 -12.30
N VAL A 169 -14.90 -18.14 -12.86
CA VAL A 169 -14.19 -16.99 -12.30
C VAL A 169 -15.15 -16.16 -11.45
N LYS A 170 -14.97 -16.18 -10.12
CA LYS A 170 -15.84 -15.50 -9.15
C LYS A 170 -15.07 -14.59 -8.17
N GLY A 171 -13.75 -14.35 -8.40
CA GLY A 171 -12.93 -13.54 -7.52
C GLY A 171 -12.17 -14.36 -6.45
N GLN A 172 -12.07 -15.66 -6.59
CA GLN A 172 -11.39 -16.55 -5.65
C GLN A 172 -9.94 -16.13 -5.42
N GLY A 173 -9.51 -16.13 -4.15
CA GLY A 173 -8.14 -15.78 -3.76
C GLY A 173 -7.87 -14.28 -3.67
N ILE A 174 -8.85 -13.43 -3.98
CA ILE A 174 -8.75 -11.97 -3.90
C ILE A 174 -9.36 -11.46 -2.59
N VAL A 175 -8.71 -10.45 -2.02
CA VAL A 175 -9.17 -9.75 -0.82
C VAL A 175 -9.50 -8.30 -1.16
N ILE A 176 -10.73 -7.89 -0.90
CA ILE A 176 -11.22 -6.54 -1.08
C ILE A 176 -11.15 -5.80 0.25
N GLY A 177 -10.58 -4.59 0.27
CA GLY A 177 -10.63 -3.66 1.38
C GLY A 177 -11.79 -2.69 1.20
N ASN A 178 -12.68 -2.58 2.17
CA ASN A 178 -13.71 -1.54 2.18
C ASN A 178 -13.46 -0.57 3.33
N GLN A 179 -13.39 0.72 3.03
CA GLN A 179 -13.36 1.78 4.04
C GLN A 179 -14.55 2.70 3.86
N ASP A 180 -15.39 2.79 4.89
CA ASP A 180 -16.71 3.41 4.79
C ASP A 180 -17.29 3.66 6.20
N THR A 181 -18.61 3.78 6.36
CA THR A 181 -19.33 3.88 7.64
C THR A 181 -19.28 2.63 8.50
N GLY A 182 -18.62 1.60 8.03
CA GLY A 182 -18.52 0.28 8.66
C GLY A 182 -19.27 -0.80 7.88
N MET A 183 -19.30 -2.03 8.42
CA MET A 183 -19.87 -3.19 7.76
C MET A 183 -20.60 -4.09 8.77
N ARG A 184 -21.86 -4.44 8.45
CA ARG A 184 -22.59 -5.45 9.22
C ARG A 184 -22.12 -6.86 8.80
N TRP A 185 -21.01 -7.32 9.36
CA TRP A 185 -20.38 -8.59 8.97
C TRP A 185 -21.25 -9.82 9.19
N THR A 186 -22.26 -9.75 10.09
CA THR A 186 -23.20 -10.84 10.37
C THR A 186 -24.30 -10.98 9.30
N HIS A 187 -24.43 -9.99 8.41
CA HIS A 187 -25.41 -10.06 7.31
C HIS A 187 -25.21 -11.29 6.46
N THR A 188 -26.31 -12.01 6.15
CA THR A 188 -26.27 -13.31 5.45
C THR A 188 -25.49 -13.28 4.14
N ALA A 189 -25.61 -12.19 3.39
CA ALA A 189 -24.87 -12.03 2.12
C ALA A 189 -23.39 -11.61 2.31
N LEU A 190 -22.94 -11.24 3.50
CA LEU A 190 -21.58 -10.76 3.74
C LEU A 190 -20.73 -11.70 4.59
N LYS A 191 -21.37 -12.40 5.51
CA LYS A 191 -20.69 -13.20 6.54
C LYS A 191 -19.73 -14.23 5.97
N GLN A 192 -20.15 -14.97 4.93
CA GLN A 192 -19.32 -16.01 4.32
C GLN A 192 -18.13 -15.45 3.52
N HIS A 193 -18.21 -14.17 3.13
CA HIS A 193 -17.18 -13.46 2.38
C HIS A 193 -16.22 -12.66 3.29
N TYR A 194 -16.56 -12.52 4.57
CA TYR A 194 -15.66 -11.88 5.54
C TYR A 194 -14.42 -12.76 5.77
N ARG A 195 -13.22 -12.22 5.53
CA ARG A 195 -11.96 -12.98 5.67
C ARG A 195 -11.74 -13.46 7.11
N GLY A 196 -12.23 -12.70 8.10
CA GLY A 196 -12.16 -13.06 9.50
C GLY A 196 -13.09 -14.20 9.91
N TRP A 197 -14.06 -14.63 9.08
CA TRP A 197 -14.98 -15.72 9.37
C TRP A 197 -14.44 -17.05 8.87
N ASN A 198 -14.31 -18.05 9.77
CA ASN A 198 -13.80 -19.39 9.45
C ASN A 198 -14.88 -20.49 9.30
N GLY A 199 -16.17 -20.10 9.32
CA GLY A 199 -17.32 -21.03 9.29
C GLY A 199 -17.94 -21.27 10.67
N SER A 200 -17.23 -21.01 11.78
CA SER A 200 -17.74 -21.22 13.13
C SER A 200 -17.51 -20.01 14.05
N ALA A 201 -16.38 -19.34 13.93
CA ALA A 201 -16.01 -18.17 14.73
C ALA A 201 -15.40 -17.07 13.86
N ALA A 202 -15.46 -15.84 14.34
CA ALA A 202 -14.82 -14.70 13.70
C ALA A 202 -13.54 -14.30 14.44
N ASP A 203 -12.46 -14.07 13.67
CA ASP A 203 -11.25 -13.40 14.12
C ASP A 203 -11.13 -12.06 13.42
N HIS A 204 -11.23 -10.99 14.18
CA HIS A 204 -11.19 -9.64 13.65
C HIS A 204 -9.77 -9.07 13.54
N ASN A 205 -8.74 -9.73 14.10
CA ASN A 205 -7.34 -9.34 13.91
C ASN A 205 -6.99 -9.37 12.42
N TYR A 206 -6.32 -8.33 11.94
CA TYR A 206 -5.93 -8.15 10.52
C TYR A 206 -7.10 -8.02 9.52
N ASN A 207 -8.35 -8.05 9.99
CA ASN A 207 -9.55 -8.08 9.15
C ASN A 207 -10.47 -6.88 9.40
N TRP A 208 -10.28 -6.20 10.51
CA TRP A 208 -11.08 -5.06 10.92
C TRP A 208 -10.24 -3.98 11.57
N ARG A 209 -10.59 -2.74 11.26
CA ARG A 209 -10.10 -1.54 11.93
C ARG A 209 -11.25 -0.55 12.14
N ASP A 210 -11.32 0.02 13.33
CA ASP A 210 -12.19 1.16 13.61
C ASP A 210 -11.31 2.41 13.78
N ALA A 211 -11.42 3.36 12.84
CA ALA A 211 -10.69 4.62 12.91
C ALA A 211 -11.50 5.72 13.64
N ILE A 212 -12.69 5.38 14.15
CA ILE A 212 -13.55 6.30 14.90
C ILE A 212 -13.24 6.14 16.38
N HIS A 213 -12.42 7.05 16.91
CA HIS A 213 -11.95 7.03 18.29
C HIS A 213 -12.71 7.95 19.23
N GLY A 214 -13.64 8.73 18.71
CA GLY A 214 -14.46 9.69 19.45
C GLY A 214 -15.54 10.27 18.58
N ASP A 215 -16.43 11.01 19.19
CA ASP A 215 -17.59 11.64 18.57
C ASP A 215 -17.17 12.71 17.54
N LEU A 216 -17.38 12.44 16.27
CA LEU A 216 -17.11 13.38 15.17
C LEU A 216 -18.32 14.26 14.89
N ASN A 217 -19.54 13.78 15.20
CA ASN A 217 -20.80 14.44 14.95
C ASN A 217 -21.16 15.44 16.05
N GLY A 218 -20.54 15.36 17.24
CA GLY A 218 -20.86 16.21 18.39
C GLY A 218 -22.19 15.88 19.04
N ASN A 219 -22.77 14.69 18.79
CA ASN A 219 -24.10 14.29 19.32
C ASN A 219 -23.98 13.34 20.54
N GLY A 220 -22.77 12.87 20.88
CA GLY A 220 -22.47 12.05 22.05
C GLY A 220 -22.95 10.60 21.95
N VAL A 221 -23.51 10.19 20.83
CA VAL A 221 -24.12 8.86 20.63
C VAL A 221 -23.64 8.25 19.31
N ASN A 222 -23.17 7.00 19.34
CA ASN A 222 -22.89 6.23 18.13
C ASN A 222 -23.39 4.80 18.30
N PRO A 223 -24.20 4.25 17.36
CA PRO A 223 -24.72 2.87 17.45
C PRO A 223 -23.66 1.79 17.55
N CYS A 224 -22.49 2.02 16.95
CA CYS A 224 -21.34 1.11 16.99
C CYS A 224 -20.39 1.38 18.17
N GLY A 225 -20.60 2.47 18.90
CA GLY A 225 -19.62 2.99 19.84
C GLY A 225 -18.34 3.48 19.15
N PHE A 226 -17.30 3.71 19.95
CA PHE A 226 -16.00 4.16 19.50
C PHE A 226 -14.97 3.07 19.77
N ASN A 227 -13.98 2.91 18.89
CA ASN A 227 -12.97 1.85 18.96
C ASN A 227 -13.59 0.43 18.94
N ALA A 228 -14.56 0.22 18.07
CA ALA A 228 -15.24 -1.07 17.93
C ALA A 228 -14.24 -2.18 17.54
N THR A 229 -14.23 -3.26 18.32
CA THR A 229 -13.32 -4.41 18.11
C THR A 229 -13.85 -5.45 17.14
N ALA A 230 -15.06 -5.23 16.60
CA ALA A 230 -15.68 -6.07 15.57
C ALA A 230 -16.32 -5.15 14.51
N PRO A 231 -16.43 -5.60 13.25
CA PRO A 231 -17.08 -4.80 12.21
C PRO A 231 -18.52 -4.43 12.60
N CYS A 232 -18.83 -3.16 12.50
CA CYS A 232 -20.14 -2.58 12.77
C CYS A 232 -20.35 -1.42 11.81
N ASP A 233 -21.57 -1.19 11.36
CA ASP A 233 -21.97 -0.11 10.47
C ASP A 233 -22.99 0.76 11.19
N ASP A 234 -22.65 2.03 11.41
CA ASP A 234 -23.49 3.01 12.10
C ASP A 234 -24.38 3.85 11.15
N ASP A 235 -24.32 3.52 9.85
CA ASP A 235 -25.20 3.98 8.78
C ASP A 235 -25.77 2.75 8.04
N VAL A 236 -25.92 2.78 6.77
CA VAL A 236 -26.24 1.64 5.90
C VAL A 236 -25.27 1.54 4.72
N HIS A 237 -24.51 2.61 4.52
CA HIS A 237 -23.75 2.84 3.30
C HIS A 237 -22.62 1.84 3.14
N GLY A 238 -21.77 1.60 4.15
CA GLY A 238 -20.64 0.70 4.04
C GLY A 238 -21.03 -0.77 3.89
N THR A 239 -22.14 -1.20 4.52
CA THR A 239 -22.71 -2.53 4.29
C THR A 239 -23.20 -2.69 2.85
N HIS A 240 -23.81 -1.63 2.29
CA HIS A 240 -24.34 -1.64 0.93
C HIS A 240 -23.19 -1.73 -0.11
N THR A 241 -22.18 -0.90 0.02
CA THR A 241 -21.02 -0.90 -0.90
C THR A 241 -20.27 -2.21 -0.85
N THR A 242 -20.05 -2.78 0.37
CA THR A 242 -19.43 -4.11 0.54
C THR A 242 -20.28 -5.21 -0.10
N GLY A 243 -21.60 -5.15 0.04
CA GLY A 243 -22.53 -6.09 -0.59
C GLY A 243 -22.40 -6.11 -2.11
N THR A 244 -22.28 -4.93 -2.73
CA THR A 244 -22.12 -4.79 -4.17
C THR A 244 -20.76 -5.31 -4.67
N THR A 245 -19.69 -5.27 -3.86
CA THR A 245 -18.40 -5.87 -4.27
C THR A 245 -18.46 -7.40 -4.34
N SER A 246 -18.99 -8.07 -3.29
CA SER A 246 -18.82 -9.53 -3.11
C SER A 246 -20.00 -10.27 -2.48
N GLY A 247 -21.15 -9.61 -2.27
CA GLY A 247 -22.26 -10.19 -1.52
C GLY A 247 -22.98 -11.32 -2.24
N ASP A 248 -23.18 -12.44 -1.54
CA ASP A 248 -24.00 -13.60 -1.95
C ASP A 248 -24.50 -14.32 -0.69
N ASP A 249 -25.80 -14.54 -0.56
CA ASP A 249 -26.38 -15.23 0.59
C ASP A 249 -26.39 -16.76 0.46
N GLY A 250 -25.88 -17.28 -0.65
CA GLY A 250 -25.87 -18.73 -0.96
C GLY A 250 -27.24 -19.31 -1.30
N THR A 251 -28.29 -18.49 -1.40
CA THR A 251 -29.66 -18.92 -1.70
C THR A 251 -30.20 -18.36 -3.02
N GLY A 252 -29.29 -17.83 -3.86
CA GLY A 252 -29.60 -17.26 -5.18
C GLY A 252 -29.80 -15.74 -5.17
N ASN A 253 -29.60 -15.07 -4.06
CA ASN A 253 -29.68 -13.62 -3.96
C ASN A 253 -28.28 -13.02 -4.17
N GLN A 254 -27.89 -12.88 -5.42
CA GLN A 254 -26.55 -12.53 -5.87
C GLN A 254 -26.48 -11.03 -6.13
N ILE A 255 -25.96 -10.29 -5.16
CA ILE A 255 -25.87 -8.81 -5.19
C ILE A 255 -24.45 -8.32 -5.48
N GLY A 256 -23.43 -9.16 -5.29
CA GLY A 256 -22.02 -8.81 -5.44
C GLY A 256 -21.43 -9.27 -6.76
N VAL A 257 -20.56 -8.45 -7.34
CA VAL A 257 -19.89 -8.72 -8.62
C VAL A 257 -18.90 -9.87 -8.52
N ALA A 258 -18.17 -9.98 -7.40
CA ALA A 258 -17.13 -11.00 -7.18
C ALA A 258 -17.45 -11.88 -5.96
N PRO A 259 -18.46 -12.78 -6.04
CA PRO A 259 -18.95 -13.54 -4.88
C PRO A 259 -17.97 -14.60 -4.37
N GLY A 260 -16.85 -14.84 -5.04
CA GLY A 260 -15.76 -15.69 -4.56
C GLY A 260 -14.66 -14.94 -3.81
N ALA A 261 -14.66 -13.61 -3.84
CA ALA A 261 -13.71 -12.78 -3.12
C ALA A 261 -13.99 -12.74 -1.62
N LYS A 262 -12.93 -12.43 -0.83
CA LYS A 262 -13.07 -12.14 0.59
C LYS A 262 -12.97 -10.64 0.81
N TRP A 263 -13.57 -10.12 1.90
CA TRP A 263 -13.45 -8.73 2.27
C TRP A 263 -12.85 -8.55 3.67
N ILE A 264 -12.20 -7.42 3.87
CA ILE A 264 -11.79 -6.83 5.15
C ILE A 264 -12.30 -5.40 5.21
N GLY A 265 -12.45 -4.85 6.41
CA GLY A 265 -13.07 -3.54 6.57
C GLY A 265 -12.32 -2.57 7.47
N CYS A 266 -12.51 -1.28 7.20
CA CYS A 266 -12.12 -0.20 8.08
C CYS A 266 -13.26 0.82 8.15
N ARG A 267 -13.68 1.19 9.38
CA ARG A 267 -14.66 2.26 9.56
C ARG A 267 -13.92 3.59 9.65
N ASN A 268 -14.09 4.46 8.66
CA ASN A 268 -13.45 5.79 8.59
C ASN A 268 -14.43 6.95 8.67
N MET A 269 -15.74 6.68 8.75
CA MET A 269 -16.80 7.66 8.92
C MET A 269 -17.75 7.26 10.05
N GLU A 270 -18.17 8.25 10.83
CA GLU A 270 -19.21 8.15 11.83
C GLU A 270 -20.53 8.68 11.25
N GLU A 271 -21.50 7.80 11.02
CA GLU A 271 -22.78 8.15 10.39
C GLU A 271 -22.62 9.03 9.13
N GLY A 272 -21.59 8.74 8.32
CA GLY A 272 -21.25 9.47 7.11
C GLY A 272 -20.36 10.71 7.32
N THR A 273 -19.92 10.98 8.53
CA THR A 273 -18.98 12.06 8.86
C THR A 273 -17.56 11.50 8.99
N GLY A 274 -16.63 12.02 8.21
CA GLY A 274 -15.23 11.64 8.25
C GLY A 274 -14.30 12.83 8.41
N ARG A 275 -13.00 12.58 8.45
CA ARG A 275 -11.95 13.60 8.47
C ARG A 275 -10.60 13.02 8.03
N PRO A 276 -9.61 13.88 7.69
CA PRO A 276 -8.33 13.42 7.14
C PRO A 276 -7.61 12.36 7.97
N ASP A 277 -7.65 12.39 9.31
CA ASP A 277 -6.96 11.39 10.13
C ASP A 277 -7.65 10.01 10.11
N THR A 278 -8.98 9.96 10.04
CA THR A 278 -9.72 8.68 9.98
C THR A 278 -9.47 7.99 8.63
N TYR A 279 -9.43 8.77 7.55
CA TYR A 279 -9.06 8.26 6.22
C TYR A 279 -7.61 7.76 6.18
N THR A 280 -6.69 8.56 6.72
CA THR A 280 -5.26 8.20 6.79
C THR A 280 -5.03 6.89 7.56
N GLU A 281 -5.76 6.68 8.65
CA GLU A 281 -5.65 5.46 9.46
C GLU A 281 -6.09 4.22 8.69
N CYS A 282 -7.20 4.29 7.96
CA CYS A 282 -7.70 3.17 7.18
C CYS A 282 -6.74 2.80 6.03
N PHE A 283 -6.20 3.77 5.30
CA PHE A 283 -5.17 3.49 4.30
C PHE A 283 -3.90 2.88 4.92
N GLN A 284 -3.46 3.37 6.08
CA GLN A 284 -2.32 2.80 6.81
C GLN A 284 -2.58 1.35 7.20
N PHE A 285 -3.77 1.04 7.72
CA PHE A 285 -4.18 -0.32 8.03
C PHE A 285 -4.18 -1.21 6.79
N PHE A 286 -4.66 -0.74 5.66
CA PHE A 286 -4.70 -1.56 4.43
C PHE A 286 -3.31 -1.83 3.85
N ILE A 287 -2.34 -0.93 3.97
CA ILE A 287 -0.96 -1.24 3.52
C ILE A 287 -0.32 -2.32 4.41
N ALA A 288 -0.57 -2.28 5.72
CA ALA A 288 0.00 -3.23 6.67
C ALA A 288 -1.01 -3.54 7.79
N PRO A 289 -1.98 -4.43 7.55
CA PRO A 289 -2.96 -4.80 8.56
C PRO A 289 -2.32 -5.21 9.89
N THR A 290 -2.94 -4.82 11.01
CA THR A 290 -2.50 -5.09 12.36
C THR A 290 -3.51 -5.96 13.11
N ASN A 291 -3.13 -6.48 14.28
CA ASN A 291 -4.12 -6.97 15.23
C ASN A 291 -4.97 -5.80 15.79
N LEU A 292 -6.01 -6.12 16.54
CA LEU A 292 -6.93 -5.13 17.13
C LEU A 292 -6.25 -4.14 18.12
N ASN A 293 -5.02 -4.43 18.56
CA ASN A 293 -4.23 -3.59 19.46
C ASN A 293 -3.17 -2.75 18.71
N ASP A 294 -3.29 -2.57 17.40
CA ASP A 294 -2.30 -1.89 16.54
C ASP A 294 -0.90 -2.49 16.52
N GLN A 295 -0.79 -3.77 16.84
CA GLN A 295 0.47 -4.48 16.92
C GLN A 295 0.65 -5.46 15.76
N ASN A 296 1.90 -5.90 15.58
CA ASN A 296 2.28 -6.95 14.63
C ASN A 296 1.81 -6.69 13.19
N PRO A 297 2.15 -5.52 12.60
CA PRO A 297 1.75 -5.20 11.23
C PRO A 297 2.23 -6.27 10.24
N ASN A 298 1.35 -6.68 9.33
CA ASN A 298 1.66 -7.69 8.33
C ASN A 298 1.23 -7.26 6.92
N PRO A 299 2.14 -6.66 6.12
CA PRO A 299 1.89 -6.29 4.74
C PRO A 299 1.50 -7.44 3.82
N GLY A 300 1.80 -8.69 4.20
CA GLY A 300 1.36 -9.89 3.48
C GLY A 300 -0.15 -10.12 3.54
N LEU A 301 -0.84 -9.50 4.50
CA LEU A 301 -2.29 -9.59 4.67
C LEU A 301 -3.06 -8.37 4.11
N ARG A 302 -2.37 -7.48 3.38
CA ARG A 302 -3.00 -6.32 2.74
C ARG A 302 -4.05 -6.75 1.71
N PRO A 303 -5.12 -5.97 1.51
CA PRO A 303 -6.08 -6.25 0.44
C PRO A 303 -5.43 -6.10 -0.94
N ASP A 304 -6.09 -6.61 -1.94
CA ASP A 304 -5.68 -6.50 -3.34
C ASP A 304 -6.21 -5.21 -3.96
N VAL A 305 -7.48 -4.91 -3.72
CA VAL A 305 -8.20 -3.74 -4.21
C VAL A 305 -8.95 -3.09 -3.06
N ILE A 306 -9.04 -1.76 -3.08
CA ILE A 306 -9.79 -0.95 -2.09
C ILE A 306 -10.96 -0.28 -2.79
N ASN A 307 -12.11 -0.27 -2.10
CA ASN A 307 -13.29 0.50 -2.46
C ASN A 307 -13.39 1.75 -1.59
N ASP A 308 -13.33 2.92 -2.22
CA ASP A 308 -13.47 4.23 -1.59
C ASP A 308 -14.75 4.92 -2.09
N SER A 309 -15.90 4.53 -1.51
CA SER A 309 -17.21 5.08 -1.86
C SER A 309 -17.52 6.38 -1.10
N TRP A 310 -16.50 7.21 -0.93
CA TRP A 310 -16.55 8.47 -0.20
C TRP A 310 -15.60 9.50 -0.84
N ALA A 311 -15.67 10.73 -0.39
CA ALA A 311 -14.74 11.78 -0.77
C ALA A 311 -14.34 12.63 0.46
N CYS A 312 -13.24 13.36 0.33
CA CYS A 312 -12.80 14.40 1.26
C CYS A 312 -13.00 15.77 0.59
N PRO A 313 -14.20 16.35 0.61
CA PRO A 313 -14.50 17.56 -0.13
C PRO A 313 -13.93 18.81 0.53
N SER A 314 -13.93 19.91 -0.20
CA SER A 314 -13.54 21.22 0.33
C SER A 314 -14.45 21.69 1.50
N SER A 315 -15.66 21.16 1.63
CA SER A 315 -16.53 21.36 2.81
C SER A 315 -15.98 20.67 4.05
N GLU A 316 -15.25 19.57 3.92
CA GLU A 316 -14.42 18.95 4.96
C GLU A 316 -13.03 19.57 5.06
N LEU A 317 -12.82 20.64 4.30
CA LEU A 317 -11.60 21.42 4.26
C LEU A 317 -10.39 20.68 3.70
N CYS A 318 -10.62 19.59 2.97
CA CYS A 318 -9.57 18.92 2.23
C CYS A 318 -9.07 19.80 1.07
N ALA A 319 -7.80 20.06 1.04
CA ALA A 319 -7.13 20.59 -0.14
C ALA A 319 -7.06 19.50 -1.23
N PRO A 320 -6.94 19.86 -2.51
CA PRO A 320 -6.77 18.87 -3.57
C PRO A 320 -5.58 17.91 -3.38
N THR A 321 -4.63 18.23 -2.51
CA THR A 321 -3.44 17.43 -2.23
C THR A 321 -3.52 16.62 -0.93
N THR A 322 -4.57 16.79 -0.12
CA THR A 322 -4.64 16.29 1.27
C THR A 322 -4.38 14.78 1.41
N LEU A 323 -4.91 13.93 0.52
CA LEU A 323 -4.73 12.48 0.55
C LEU A 323 -3.80 11.96 -0.57
N GLN A 324 -3.20 12.82 -1.38
CA GLN A 324 -2.49 12.41 -2.58
C GLN A 324 -1.35 11.41 -2.28
N THR A 325 -0.44 11.77 -1.40
CA THR A 325 0.70 10.91 -1.04
C THR A 325 0.24 9.56 -0.46
N ILE A 326 -0.89 9.54 0.26
CA ILE A 326 -1.44 8.31 0.85
C ILE A 326 -1.89 7.35 -0.26
N VAL A 327 -2.62 7.86 -1.25
CA VAL A 327 -3.13 7.07 -2.38
C VAL A 327 -1.97 6.57 -3.26
N GLU A 328 -0.98 7.43 -3.55
CA GLU A 328 0.23 7.05 -4.29
C GLU A 328 1.03 5.95 -3.58
N ASN A 329 1.22 6.05 -2.27
CA ASN A 329 1.91 5.03 -1.48
C ASN A 329 1.12 3.71 -1.39
N THR A 330 -0.20 3.78 -1.40
CA THR A 330 -1.09 2.61 -1.46
C THR A 330 -0.97 1.90 -2.81
N GLN A 331 -0.96 2.66 -3.90
CA GLN A 331 -0.69 2.12 -5.24
C GLN A 331 0.72 1.51 -5.34
N ALA A 332 1.73 2.16 -4.75
CA ALA A 332 3.10 1.62 -4.69
C ALA A 332 3.15 0.27 -3.95
N ALA A 333 2.29 0.03 -2.96
CA ALA A 333 2.15 -1.28 -2.31
C ALA A 333 1.47 -2.34 -3.19
N GLY A 334 1.05 -1.99 -4.42
CA GLY A 334 0.36 -2.88 -5.35
C GLY A 334 -1.11 -3.07 -5.05
N ILE A 335 -1.74 -2.14 -4.36
CA ILE A 335 -3.17 -2.12 -4.08
C ILE A 335 -3.86 -1.24 -5.13
N PHE A 336 -4.90 -1.76 -5.77
CA PHE A 336 -5.74 -0.97 -6.67
C PHE A 336 -6.69 -0.12 -5.84
N VAL A 337 -6.65 1.20 -6.03
CA VAL A 337 -7.51 2.15 -5.32
C VAL A 337 -8.60 2.61 -6.28
N GLU A 338 -9.82 2.16 -6.05
CA GLU A 338 -11.01 2.68 -6.71
C GLU A 338 -11.59 3.81 -5.87
N ALA A 339 -12.10 4.86 -6.50
CA ALA A 339 -12.74 5.98 -5.85
C ALA A 339 -13.97 6.47 -6.62
N SER A 340 -15.07 6.67 -5.91
CA SER A 340 -16.29 7.25 -6.47
C SER A 340 -16.06 8.68 -6.94
N ALA A 341 -16.47 9.01 -8.17
CA ALA A 341 -16.19 10.30 -8.82
C ALA A 341 -16.89 11.51 -8.15
N GLY A 342 -17.89 11.25 -7.30
CA GLY A 342 -18.71 12.29 -6.66
C GLY A 342 -20.09 12.46 -7.29
N ASN A 343 -20.99 13.16 -6.55
CA ASN A 343 -22.40 13.30 -6.91
C ASN A 343 -22.80 14.76 -7.14
N SER A 344 -21.87 15.58 -7.65
CA SER A 344 -22.04 17.03 -7.88
C SER A 344 -22.35 17.39 -9.34
N GLY A 345 -22.68 16.39 -10.18
CA GLY A 345 -23.12 16.62 -11.57
C GLY A 345 -24.43 17.44 -11.66
N PRO A 346 -24.88 17.79 -12.87
CA PRO A 346 -24.34 17.48 -14.19
C PRO A 346 -23.30 18.49 -14.72
N GLY A 347 -22.88 19.46 -13.92
CA GLY A 347 -21.89 20.47 -14.33
C GLY A 347 -20.51 19.86 -14.63
N CYS A 348 -19.75 20.57 -15.48
CA CYS A 348 -18.36 20.20 -15.75
C CYS A 348 -17.44 20.58 -14.58
N SER A 349 -16.26 19.97 -14.53
CA SER A 349 -15.24 20.20 -13.49
C SER A 349 -15.77 19.98 -12.06
N THR A 350 -16.62 18.97 -11.90
CA THR A 350 -17.21 18.60 -10.60
C THR A 350 -16.56 17.38 -9.95
N VAL A 351 -15.55 16.78 -10.60
CA VAL A 351 -14.62 15.85 -9.94
C VAL A 351 -13.55 16.70 -9.26
N THR A 352 -13.85 17.18 -8.06
CA THR A 352 -13.03 18.15 -7.32
C THR A 352 -12.34 17.57 -6.09
N ASP A 353 -12.80 16.41 -5.62
CA ASP A 353 -12.53 15.96 -4.27
C ASP A 353 -11.59 14.75 -4.23
N PRO A 354 -10.63 14.72 -3.26
CA PRO A 354 -9.87 13.51 -2.94
C PRO A 354 -10.79 12.32 -2.55
N PRO A 355 -10.43 11.08 -2.89
CA PRO A 355 -9.28 10.67 -3.70
C PRO A 355 -9.55 10.58 -5.21
N ALA A 356 -10.79 10.80 -5.68
CA ALA A 356 -11.22 10.57 -7.06
C ALA A 356 -10.45 11.40 -8.10
N LEU A 357 -10.01 12.60 -7.71
CA LEU A 357 -9.31 13.51 -8.61
C LEU A 357 -7.89 13.05 -8.97
N TYR A 358 -7.28 12.08 -8.19
CA TYR A 358 -5.90 11.69 -8.37
C TYR A 358 -5.68 10.72 -9.53
N GLU A 359 -4.49 10.80 -10.16
CA GLU A 359 -4.04 9.82 -11.16
C GLU A 359 -3.84 8.43 -10.54
N ALA A 360 -3.40 8.39 -9.27
CA ALA A 360 -3.18 7.14 -8.56
C ALA A 360 -4.49 6.40 -8.22
N ALA A 361 -5.62 7.11 -8.06
CA ALA A 361 -6.94 6.52 -7.93
C ALA A 361 -7.57 6.21 -9.30
N TYR A 362 -8.45 5.22 -9.35
CA TYR A 362 -9.29 4.92 -10.50
C TYR A 362 -10.72 5.34 -10.18
N SER A 363 -11.20 6.40 -10.81
CA SER A 363 -12.47 7.01 -10.44
C SER A 363 -13.63 6.51 -11.28
N THR A 364 -14.76 6.27 -10.60
CA THR A 364 -15.96 5.71 -11.21
C THR A 364 -17.14 6.66 -11.13
N GLY A 365 -17.69 7.04 -12.29
CA GLY A 365 -18.98 7.73 -12.43
C GLY A 365 -20.15 6.75 -12.45
N ALA A 366 -21.38 7.28 -12.47
CA ALA A 366 -22.61 6.49 -12.34
C ALA A 366 -23.49 6.55 -13.58
N ILE A 367 -24.00 5.38 -14.02
CA ILE A 367 -25.07 5.25 -15.01
C ILE A 367 -26.32 4.61 -14.39
N ASP A 368 -27.46 4.77 -15.05
CA ASP A 368 -28.65 3.94 -14.83
C ASP A 368 -28.49 2.61 -15.59
N GLY A 369 -28.13 1.56 -14.87
CA GLY A 369 -27.97 0.24 -15.43
C GLY A 369 -29.28 -0.48 -15.82
N HIS A 370 -30.43 0.10 -15.47
CA HIS A 370 -31.76 -0.46 -15.77
C HIS A 370 -32.29 -0.02 -17.15
N LEU A 371 -31.72 1.02 -17.72
CA LEU A 371 -32.16 1.54 -19.02
C LEU A 371 -31.37 0.90 -20.16
N PRO A 372 -32.01 0.60 -21.31
CA PRO A 372 -31.30 0.03 -22.46
C PRO A 372 -30.10 0.88 -22.90
N ASP A 373 -30.28 2.20 -22.89
CA ASP A 373 -29.30 3.18 -23.38
C ASP A 373 -28.20 3.53 -22.39
N SER A 374 -28.22 2.94 -21.18
CA SER A 374 -27.22 3.21 -20.12
C SER A 374 -27.03 4.72 -19.88
N LEU A 375 -28.09 5.40 -19.51
CA LEU A 375 -28.08 6.86 -19.31
C LEU A 375 -27.15 7.25 -18.16
N LEU A 376 -26.22 8.18 -18.45
CA LEU A 376 -25.37 8.78 -17.42
C LEU A 376 -26.24 9.47 -16.38
N ALA A 377 -26.04 9.14 -15.10
CA ALA A 377 -26.79 9.72 -14.00
C ALA A 377 -26.56 11.24 -13.93
N GLY A 378 -27.63 11.99 -13.74
CA GLY A 378 -27.54 13.45 -13.68
C GLY A 378 -26.66 13.96 -12.56
N PHE A 379 -26.58 13.22 -11.45
CA PHE A 379 -25.75 13.57 -10.30
C PHE A 379 -24.27 13.20 -10.49
N SER A 380 -23.92 12.28 -11.42
CA SER A 380 -22.52 11.84 -11.61
C SER A 380 -21.60 13.02 -11.90
N SER A 381 -20.58 13.20 -11.08
CA SER A 381 -19.57 14.25 -11.28
C SER A 381 -18.79 14.03 -12.58
N ARG A 382 -18.36 15.13 -13.21
CA ARG A 382 -17.73 15.18 -14.52
C ARG A 382 -16.43 15.96 -14.46
N GLY A 383 -15.49 15.59 -15.33
CA GLY A 383 -14.26 16.35 -15.55
C GLY A 383 -14.44 17.64 -16.35
N PRO A 384 -13.33 18.26 -16.77
CA PRO A 384 -11.95 17.92 -16.39
C PRO A 384 -11.63 18.26 -14.92
N VAL A 385 -10.59 17.64 -14.36
CA VAL A 385 -10.10 17.99 -13.01
C VAL A 385 -9.35 19.31 -13.07
N THR A 386 -9.96 20.36 -12.54
CA THR A 386 -9.36 21.71 -12.49
C THR A 386 -8.83 22.09 -11.12
N ALA A 387 -9.27 21.37 -10.07
CA ALA A 387 -8.92 21.67 -8.67
C ALA A 387 -7.41 21.60 -8.37
N ASP A 388 -6.66 20.74 -9.07
CA ASP A 388 -5.20 20.61 -8.95
C ASP A 388 -4.46 21.18 -10.17
N GLY A 389 -5.17 21.80 -11.11
CA GLY A 389 -4.63 22.40 -12.34
C GLY A 389 -4.21 21.40 -13.42
N SER A 390 -4.45 20.09 -13.23
CA SER A 390 -4.00 19.04 -14.16
C SER A 390 -4.82 18.99 -15.47
N ASN A 391 -6.07 19.41 -15.43
CA ASN A 391 -7.05 19.26 -16.52
C ASN A 391 -7.22 17.80 -17.00
N ARG A 392 -6.90 16.82 -16.14
CA ARG A 392 -7.05 15.39 -16.51
C ARG A 392 -8.51 15.02 -16.68
N ILE A 393 -8.76 14.10 -17.61
CA ILE A 393 -10.08 13.52 -17.82
C ILE A 393 -10.44 12.64 -16.62
N LYS A 394 -11.62 12.86 -16.05
CA LYS A 394 -12.27 12.05 -15.02
C LYS A 394 -13.79 12.12 -15.22
N PRO A 395 -14.56 11.08 -14.81
CA PRO A 395 -14.10 9.80 -14.25
C PRO A 395 -13.30 8.98 -15.26
N ASP A 396 -12.60 7.91 -14.79
CA ASP A 396 -11.92 6.98 -15.68
C ASP A 396 -12.95 6.12 -16.45
N VAL A 397 -13.94 5.59 -15.74
CA VAL A 397 -15.05 4.79 -16.28
C VAL A 397 -16.35 5.12 -15.57
N VAL A 398 -17.43 4.52 -16.02
CA VAL A 398 -18.73 4.52 -15.32
C VAL A 398 -19.19 3.10 -15.02
N GLY A 399 -20.01 2.96 -13.97
CA GLY A 399 -20.66 1.72 -13.59
C GLY A 399 -22.12 1.94 -13.18
N PRO A 400 -22.92 0.87 -12.98
CA PRO A 400 -24.28 0.96 -12.47
C PRO A 400 -24.33 1.64 -11.11
N GLY A 401 -25.00 2.80 -11.02
CA GLY A 401 -25.05 3.61 -9.81
C GLY A 401 -26.44 4.16 -9.45
N VAL A 402 -27.50 3.75 -10.17
CA VAL A 402 -28.88 4.19 -9.93
C VAL A 402 -29.74 3.00 -9.48
N ASN A 403 -30.42 3.15 -8.35
CA ASN A 403 -31.31 2.11 -7.77
C ASN A 403 -30.60 0.74 -7.59
N VAL A 404 -29.34 0.74 -7.25
CA VAL A 404 -28.56 -0.49 -7.00
C VAL A 404 -29.03 -1.11 -5.69
N ARG A 405 -29.54 -2.33 -5.77
CA ARG A 405 -29.99 -3.10 -4.60
C ARG A 405 -28.80 -3.87 -4.01
N SER A 406 -28.60 -3.72 -2.69
CA SER A 406 -27.55 -4.44 -1.95
C SER A 406 -27.93 -4.63 -0.48
N ALA A 407 -27.07 -5.29 0.30
CA ALA A 407 -27.24 -5.47 1.74
C ALA A 407 -27.24 -4.14 2.48
N VAL A 408 -27.95 -4.05 3.62
CA VAL A 408 -27.91 -2.88 4.50
C VAL A 408 -27.83 -3.30 5.97
N SER A 409 -27.31 -2.41 6.82
CA SER A 409 -27.00 -2.70 8.23
C SER A 409 -28.21 -2.84 9.15
N THR A 410 -29.43 -2.54 8.70
CA THR A 410 -30.64 -2.54 9.55
C THR A 410 -31.02 -3.90 10.12
N SER A 411 -30.68 -5.00 9.46
CA SER A 411 -30.75 -6.37 9.99
C SER A 411 -29.80 -7.29 9.22
N ASP A 412 -29.65 -8.53 9.68
CA ASP A 412 -28.79 -9.53 9.00
C ASP A 412 -29.34 -10.02 7.64
N THR A 413 -30.56 -9.61 7.28
CA THR A 413 -31.25 -10.05 6.06
C THR A 413 -31.89 -8.89 5.30
N SER A 414 -31.58 -7.65 5.66
CA SER A 414 -32.19 -6.46 5.03
C SER A 414 -31.43 -6.04 3.78
N TYR A 415 -32.17 -5.66 2.76
CA TYR A 415 -31.66 -5.11 1.50
C TYR A 415 -32.36 -3.80 1.19
N ALA A 416 -31.64 -2.89 0.54
CA ALA A 416 -32.21 -1.64 0.04
C ALA A 416 -31.58 -1.25 -1.29
N SER A 417 -32.28 -0.38 -2.05
CA SER A 417 -31.75 0.20 -3.27
C SER A 417 -31.29 1.64 -2.99
N LEU A 418 -30.02 1.90 -3.30
CA LEU A 418 -29.40 3.22 -3.16
C LEU A 418 -28.94 3.73 -4.54
N SER A 419 -28.68 5.04 -4.64
CA SER A 419 -28.17 5.68 -5.85
C SER A 419 -27.02 6.61 -5.50
N GLY A 420 -25.96 6.58 -6.30
CA GLY A 420 -24.76 7.37 -6.13
C GLY A 420 -23.59 6.78 -6.92
N THR A 421 -22.53 7.54 -7.15
CA THR A 421 -21.26 7.00 -7.63
C THR A 421 -20.67 6.00 -6.63
N SER A 422 -21.02 6.11 -5.36
CA SER A 422 -20.73 5.14 -4.29
C SER A 422 -21.27 3.74 -4.58
N MET A 423 -22.33 3.60 -5.37
CA MET A 423 -22.90 2.31 -5.77
C MET A 423 -22.26 1.82 -7.09
N ALA A 424 -21.71 2.73 -7.89
CA ALA A 424 -21.03 2.39 -9.13
C ALA A 424 -19.61 1.84 -8.90
N GLY A 425 -18.82 2.47 -8.05
CA GLY A 425 -17.44 2.08 -7.72
C GLY A 425 -17.28 0.62 -7.31
N PRO A 426 -18.12 0.09 -6.42
CA PRO A 426 -18.05 -1.32 -6.02
C PRO A 426 -18.16 -2.32 -7.18
N HIS A 427 -18.84 -1.97 -8.28
CA HIS A 427 -18.88 -2.82 -9.48
C HIS A 427 -17.49 -2.90 -10.13
N VAL A 428 -16.77 -1.78 -10.23
CA VAL A 428 -15.39 -1.75 -10.75
C VAL A 428 -14.45 -2.55 -9.85
N VAL A 429 -14.56 -2.41 -8.52
CA VAL A 429 -13.79 -3.21 -7.55
C VAL A 429 -14.01 -4.70 -7.76
N GLY A 430 -15.27 -5.10 -7.93
CA GLY A 430 -15.61 -6.49 -8.22
C GLY A 430 -15.05 -6.99 -9.55
N VAL A 431 -15.09 -6.18 -10.62
CA VAL A 431 -14.48 -6.53 -11.92
C VAL A 431 -12.97 -6.70 -11.79
N VAL A 432 -12.28 -5.81 -11.08
CA VAL A 432 -10.84 -5.98 -10.79
C VAL A 432 -10.57 -7.27 -10.04
N ALA A 433 -11.40 -7.62 -9.05
CA ALA A 433 -11.26 -8.85 -8.31
C ALA A 433 -11.47 -10.10 -9.20
N LEU A 434 -12.43 -10.07 -10.14
CA LEU A 434 -12.62 -11.14 -11.13
C LEU A 434 -11.40 -11.30 -12.02
N LEU A 435 -10.90 -10.20 -12.60
CA LEU A 435 -9.74 -10.23 -13.50
C LEU A 435 -8.48 -10.72 -12.80
N TRP A 436 -8.23 -10.28 -11.56
CA TRP A 436 -7.05 -10.71 -10.82
C TRP A 436 -7.14 -12.15 -10.33
N SER A 437 -8.36 -12.65 -10.11
CA SER A 437 -8.60 -14.08 -9.86
C SER A 437 -8.34 -14.94 -11.09
N ALA A 438 -8.74 -14.45 -12.26
CA ALA A 438 -8.55 -15.16 -13.53
C ALA A 438 -7.07 -15.13 -13.98
N PHE A 439 -6.40 -14.01 -13.76
CA PHE A 439 -5.07 -13.72 -14.31
C PHE A 439 -4.06 -13.36 -13.21
N PRO A 440 -3.43 -14.34 -12.54
CA PRO A 440 -2.45 -14.06 -11.49
C PRO A 440 -1.31 -13.13 -11.92
N ALA A 441 -0.91 -13.15 -13.18
CA ALA A 441 0.13 -12.25 -13.71
C ALA A 441 -0.31 -10.78 -13.81
N LEU A 442 -1.61 -10.51 -13.79
CA LEU A 442 -2.18 -9.16 -13.77
C LEU A 442 -2.33 -8.64 -12.32
N ARG A 443 -2.45 -9.54 -11.35
CA ARG A 443 -2.67 -9.19 -9.96
C ARG A 443 -1.60 -8.21 -9.48
N ARG A 444 -2.03 -7.15 -8.82
CA ARG A 444 -1.20 -6.04 -8.30
C ARG A 444 -0.40 -5.24 -9.35
N ASN A 445 -0.61 -5.53 -10.64
CA ASN A 445 -0.14 -4.67 -11.72
C ASN A 445 -1.20 -3.62 -12.03
N VAL A 446 -1.25 -2.58 -11.17
CA VAL A 446 -2.30 -1.55 -11.22
C VAL A 446 -2.30 -0.82 -12.56
N ALA A 447 -1.13 -0.49 -13.11
CA ALA A 447 -1.03 0.23 -14.39
C ALA A 447 -1.61 -0.59 -15.56
N ALA A 448 -1.21 -1.88 -15.68
CA ALA A 448 -1.76 -2.75 -16.72
C ALA A 448 -3.26 -3.00 -16.53
N THR A 449 -3.73 -3.07 -15.28
CA THR A 449 -5.16 -3.24 -14.99
C THR A 449 -5.95 -2.01 -15.43
N LYS A 450 -5.50 -0.78 -15.12
CA LYS A 450 -6.14 0.46 -15.60
C LYS A 450 -6.19 0.51 -17.13
N GLN A 451 -5.08 0.19 -17.79
CA GLN A 451 -5.03 0.15 -19.26
C GLN A 451 -6.02 -0.87 -19.84
N LEU A 452 -6.11 -2.05 -19.25
CA LEU A 452 -7.04 -3.10 -19.69
C LEU A 452 -8.49 -2.66 -19.53
N LEU A 453 -8.85 -2.12 -18.36
CA LEU A 453 -10.20 -1.61 -18.09
C LEU A 453 -10.57 -0.48 -19.07
N ASN A 454 -9.65 0.45 -19.30
CA ASN A 454 -9.86 1.56 -20.25
C ASN A 454 -10.08 1.06 -21.69
N ALA A 455 -9.25 0.12 -22.14
CA ALA A 455 -9.31 -0.41 -23.50
C ALA A 455 -10.54 -1.29 -23.77
N SER A 456 -11.14 -1.88 -22.72
CA SER A 456 -12.27 -2.79 -22.83
C SER A 456 -13.61 -2.19 -22.39
N ALA A 457 -13.62 -0.94 -21.91
CA ALA A 457 -14.83 -0.27 -21.48
C ALA A 457 -15.80 -0.07 -22.68
N ASN A 458 -17.10 -0.24 -22.43
CA ASN A 458 -18.12 -0.05 -23.44
C ASN A 458 -18.50 1.43 -23.56
N PRO A 459 -18.19 2.11 -24.67
CA PRO A 459 -18.43 3.54 -24.84
C PRO A 459 -19.91 3.92 -25.08
N ASN A 460 -20.82 2.97 -25.19
CA ASN A 460 -22.23 3.22 -25.46
C ASN A 460 -22.94 3.75 -24.20
N VAL A 461 -22.69 5.01 -23.87
CA VAL A 461 -23.30 5.74 -22.76
C VAL A 461 -24.14 6.88 -23.30
N ALA A 462 -25.43 6.89 -23.01
CA ALA A 462 -26.31 7.99 -23.33
C ALA A 462 -26.09 9.14 -22.33
N VAL A 463 -25.96 10.36 -22.82
CA VAL A 463 -25.74 11.56 -22.00
C VAL A 463 -26.74 12.63 -22.35
N SER A 464 -27.54 13.04 -21.36
CA SER A 464 -28.38 14.23 -21.50
C SER A 464 -27.48 15.48 -21.60
N ASN A 465 -27.68 16.32 -22.61
CA ASN A 465 -26.84 17.50 -22.85
C ASN A 465 -25.34 17.16 -23.09
N GLY A 466 -25.07 16.15 -23.94
CA GLY A 466 -23.72 15.66 -24.23
C GLY A 466 -22.76 16.62 -24.92
N SER A 467 -23.24 17.83 -25.35
CA SER A 467 -22.40 18.88 -25.93
C SER A 467 -21.58 19.69 -24.93
N GLN A 468 -21.77 19.44 -23.61
CA GLN A 468 -21.02 20.11 -22.56
C GLN A 468 -19.70 19.40 -22.29
N CYS A 469 -18.85 19.99 -21.49
CA CYS A 469 -17.61 19.42 -20.86
C CYS A 469 -16.53 18.93 -21.84
N ASP A 470 -16.64 18.87 -23.08
CA ASP A 470 -15.79 18.44 -24.21
C ASP A 470 -16.54 17.57 -25.25
N GLY A 471 -17.84 17.34 -25.01
CA GLY A 471 -18.65 16.51 -25.89
C GLY A 471 -18.60 15.02 -25.54
N VAL A 472 -19.22 14.20 -26.40
CA VAL A 472 -19.32 12.74 -26.26
C VAL A 472 -18.95 12.00 -27.54
N ASP A 473 -18.42 12.70 -28.51
CA ASP A 473 -18.06 12.20 -29.84
C ASP A 473 -16.68 11.54 -29.90
N HIS A 474 -16.00 11.50 -28.77
CA HIS A 474 -14.71 10.88 -28.59
C HIS A 474 -14.61 10.13 -27.26
N VAL A 475 -13.63 9.23 -27.14
CA VAL A 475 -13.31 8.44 -25.93
C VAL A 475 -11.79 8.47 -25.73
N PRO A 476 -11.30 8.78 -24.53
CA PRO A 476 -12.06 9.15 -23.33
C PRO A 476 -12.61 10.58 -23.39
N ASN A 477 -13.65 10.86 -22.59
CA ASN A 477 -14.23 12.20 -22.41
C ASN A 477 -14.56 12.51 -20.95
N ASN A 478 -14.86 13.78 -20.68
CA ASN A 478 -15.10 14.27 -19.32
C ASN A 478 -16.48 13.89 -18.74
N HIS A 479 -17.34 13.21 -19.47
CA HIS A 479 -18.65 12.76 -19.00
C HIS A 479 -18.59 11.37 -18.35
N PHE A 480 -17.98 10.40 -19.05
CA PHE A 480 -17.99 9.00 -18.67
C PHE A 480 -16.62 8.29 -18.86
N GLY A 481 -15.54 9.06 -19.06
CA GLY A 481 -14.21 8.52 -19.28
C GLY A 481 -14.14 7.61 -20.51
N TYR A 482 -13.73 6.37 -20.31
CA TYR A 482 -13.62 5.37 -21.36
C TYR A 482 -14.95 4.61 -21.63
N GLY A 483 -15.95 4.73 -20.74
CA GLY A 483 -17.24 4.06 -20.91
C GLY A 483 -17.64 3.20 -19.71
N ILE A 484 -18.56 2.27 -19.93
CA ILE A 484 -19.04 1.33 -18.90
C ILE A 484 -18.00 0.24 -18.69
N VAL A 485 -17.64 -0.03 -17.45
CA VAL A 485 -16.77 -1.17 -17.13
C VAL A 485 -17.42 -2.50 -17.57
N ASP A 486 -16.64 -3.37 -18.22
CA ASP A 486 -17.11 -4.63 -18.80
C ASP A 486 -16.13 -5.76 -18.45
N ALA A 487 -16.58 -6.67 -17.59
CA ALA A 487 -15.75 -7.77 -17.10
C ALA A 487 -15.40 -8.78 -18.20
N LEU A 488 -16.38 -9.15 -19.04
CA LEU A 488 -16.17 -10.12 -20.12
C LEU A 488 -15.28 -9.57 -21.22
N ALA A 489 -15.51 -8.31 -21.61
CA ALA A 489 -14.66 -7.65 -22.62
C ALA A 489 -13.21 -7.53 -22.11
N ALA A 490 -13.00 -7.15 -20.84
CA ALA A 490 -11.68 -7.10 -20.23
C ALA A 490 -11.02 -8.48 -20.15
N TYR A 491 -11.78 -9.50 -19.76
CA TYR A 491 -11.27 -10.87 -19.72
C TYR A 491 -10.79 -11.34 -21.09
N ASN A 492 -11.59 -11.10 -22.15
CA ASN A 492 -11.27 -11.50 -23.53
C ASN A 492 -10.12 -10.69 -24.15
N ALA A 493 -9.96 -9.43 -23.72
CA ALA A 493 -8.89 -8.55 -24.22
C ALA A 493 -7.53 -8.81 -23.55
N TYR A 494 -7.49 -9.49 -22.40
CA TYR A 494 -6.22 -9.72 -21.71
C TYR A 494 -5.35 -10.72 -22.44
N SER A 495 -4.19 -10.24 -22.91
CA SER A 495 -3.11 -11.08 -23.42
C SER A 495 -1.99 -11.11 -22.41
N PRO A 496 -1.72 -12.26 -21.74
CA PRO A 496 -0.65 -12.33 -20.78
C PRO A 496 0.70 -12.02 -21.45
N PRO A 497 1.61 -11.32 -20.77
CA PRO A 497 2.94 -11.11 -21.31
C PRO A 497 3.60 -12.45 -21.61
N PRO A 498 4.44 -12.55 -22.65
CA PRO A 498 5.16 -13.80 -22.94
C PRO A 498 5.92 -14.22 -21.68
N PRO A 499 5.99 -15.52 -21.40
CA PRO A 499 6.75 -16.01 -20.25
C PRO A 499 8.18 -15.47 -20.33
N PRO A 500 8.79 -15.07 -19.22
CA PRO A 500 10.16 -14.62 -19.23
C PRO A 500 11.04 -15.74 -19.85
N PRO A 501 12.05 -15.39 -20.64
CA PRO A 501 12.95 -16.39 -21.19
C PRO A 501 13.48 -17.27 -20.04
N PRO A 502 13.57 -18.59 -20.26
CA PRO A 502 14.07 -19.48 -19.21
C PRO A 502 15.41 -18.92 -18.70
N PRO A 503 15.63 -18.95 -17.40
CA PRO A 503 16.90 -18.47 -16.84
C PRO A 503 18.05 -19.20 -17.57
N PRO A 504 19.14 -18.50 -17.91
CA PRO A 504 20.27 -19.13 -18.55
C PRO A 504 20.67 -20.36 -17.73
N PRO A 505 21.00 -21.48 -18.37
CA PRO A 505 21.40 -22.68 -17.65
C PRO A 505 22.50 -22.30 -16.64
N PRO A 506 22.45 -22.83 -15.43
CA PRO A 506 23.46 -22.52 -14.42
C PRO A 506 24.85 -22.78 -15.02
N PRO A 507 25.83 -21.91 -14.78
CA PRO A 507 27.18 -22.13 -15.30
C PRO A 507 27.65 -23.53 -14.89
N PRO A 508 28.34 -24.27 -15.77
CA PRO A 508 28.81 -25.61 -15.46
C PRO A 508 29.61 -25.58 -14.14
N PRO A 509 29.43 -26.56 -13.26
CA PRO A 509 30.12 -26.58 -12.00
C PRO A 509 31.62 -26.43 -12.23
N PRO A 510 32.33 -25.64 -11.43
CA PRO A 510 33.76 -25.48 -11.59
C PRO A 510 34.46 -26.86 -11.57
N PRO A 511 35.46 -27.11 -12.42
CA PRO A 511 36.12 -28.38 -12.46
C PRO A 511 36.62 -28.75 -11.05
N PRO A 512 36.53 -30.04 -10.67
CA PRO A 512 36.91 -30.45 -9.33
C PRO A 512 38.40 -30.04 -9.08
N PRO A 513 38.72 -29.55 -7.90
CA PRO A 513 40.08 -29.12 -7.58
C PRO A 513 41.05 -30.28 -7.79
N PRO A 514 42.22 -30.05 -8.40
CA PRO A 514 43.17 -31.10 -8.66
C PRO A 514 43.51 -31.84 -7.36
N PRO A 515 43.69 -33.19 -7.39
CA PRO A 515 43.90 -33.98 -6.19
C PRO A 515 45.09 -33.44 -5.40
N SER A 516 44.88 -33.22 -4.14
CA SER A 516 45.89 -32.64 -3.25
C SER A 516 47.10 -33.56 -3.18
N ARG A 517 48.28 -33.06 -3.58
CA ARG A 517 49.54 -33.85 -3.49
C ARG A 517 49.78 -34.30 -2.06
N PRO A 518 50.15 -35.59 -1.83
CA PRO A 518 50.33 -36.13 -0.50
C PRO A 518 51.36 -35.34 0.31
N ARG A 519 51.02 -34.99 1.53
CA ARG A 519 51.91 -34.22 2.42
C ARG A 519 53.03 -35.10 2.99
N CYS A 520 54.26 -34.58 3.01
CA CYS A 520 55.37 -35.23 3.71
C CYS A 520 55.16 -35.20 5.24
N VAL A 521 55.00 -36.35 5.85
CA VAL A 521 55.07 -36.53 7.30
C VAL A 521 56.43 -37.16 7.62
N VAL A 522 57.35 -36.39 8.22
CA VAL A 522 58.74 -36.79 8.42
C VAL A 522 58.81 -38.01 9.36
N PRO A 523 59.24 -39.19 8.87
CA PRO A 523 59.40 -40.36 9.72
C PRO A 523 60.66 -40.23 10.60
N ASN A 524 60.68 -40.96 11.72
CA ASN A 524 61.92 -41.12 12.45
C ASN A 524 62.87 -42.02 11.67
N VAL A 525 64.06 -41.49 11.32
CA VAL A 525 65.08 -42.20 10.59
C VAL A 525 66.43 -42.24 11.35
N LEU A 526 66.45 -41.82 12.62
CA LEU A 526 67.61 -41.93 13.47
C LEU A 526 68.07 -43.41 13.59
N HIS A 527 69.31 -43.63 13.76
CA HIS A 527 69.95 -44.94 13.89
C HIS A 527 69.77 -45.88 12.71
N LEU A 528 69.06 -45.54 11.64
CA LEU A 528 68.96 -46.34 10.42
C LEU A 528 70.21 -46.16 9.54
N LYS A 529 70.66 -47.26 8.84
CA LYS A 529 71.62 -47.14 7.80
C LYS A 529 71.13 -46.13 6.76
N LEU A 530 72.00 -45.29 6.17
CA LEU A 530 71.64 -44.20 5.28
C LEU A 530 70.68 -44.62 4.13
N VAL A 531 70.95 -45.83 3.53
CA VAL A 531 70.10 -46.40 2.45
C VAL A 531 68.65 -46.59 2.95
N ARG A 532 68.46 -47.22 4.10
CA ARG A 532 67.14 -47.45 4.70
C ARG A 532 66.45 -46.13 5.13
N ALA A 533 67.21 -45.15 5.61
CA ALA A 533 66.72 -43.84 5.94
C ALA A 533 66.19 -43.11 4.70
N LYS A 534 66.93 -43.13 3.58
CA LYS A 534 66.45 -42.54 2.31
C LYS A 534 65.15 -43.21 1.80
N ALA A 535 65.07 -44.54 1.82
CA ALA A 535 63.92 -45.30 1.38
C ALA A 535 62.69 -44.97 2.25
N ARG A 536 62.84 -44.89 3.59
CA ARG A 536 61.73 -44.56 4.54
C ARG A 536 61.22 -43.14 4.34
N LEU A 537 62.09 -42.16 4.07
CA LEU A 537 61.72 -40.80 3.74
C LEU A 537 60.88 -40.71 2.44
N ARG A 538 61.35 -41.40 1.36
CA ARG A 538 60.66 -41.46 0.07
C ARG A 538 59.28 -42.10 0.19
N LYS A 539 59.14 -43.20 0.93
CA LYS A 539 57.82 -43.86 1.19
C LYS A 539 56.81 -42.97 1.88
N ARG A 540 57.26 -41.93 2.56
CA ARG A 540 56.42 -40.94 3.21
C ARG A 540 56.36 -39.60 2.46
N HIS A 541 56.65 -39.65 1.15
CA HIS A 541 56.63 -38.48 0.24
C HIS A 541 57.59 -37.35 0.66
N CYS A 542 58.63 -37.65 1.45
CA CYS A 542 59.62 -36.69 1.91
C CYS A 542 60.85 -36.69 1.01
N ARG A 543 61.31 -35.49 0.62
CA ARG A 543 62.58 -35.36 -0.16
C ARG A 543 63.76 -35.36 0.80
N VAL A 544 64.86 -36.06 0.37
CA VAL A 544 66.12 -36.07 1.10
C VAL A 544 66.91 -34.82 0.77
N GLY A 545 67.35 -34.09 1.79
CA GLY A 545 68.14 -32.87 1.69
C GLY A 545 69.65 -33.16 1.82
N LYS A 546 70.40 -32.12 2.23
CA LYS A 546 71.85 -32.19 2.43
C LYS A 546 72.23 -33.31 3.42
N ILE A 547 73.12 -34.16 3.06
CA ILE A 547 73.69 -35.22 3.89
C ILE A 547 75.07 -34.77 4.35
N THR A 548 75.24 -34.64 5.66
CA THR A 548 76.52 -34.31 6.29
C THR A 548 77.08 -35.55 7.01
N ARG A 549 78.40 -35.64 7.14
CA ARG A 549 79.04 -36.71 7.89
C ARG A 549 79.79 -36.09 9.05
N ARG A 550 79.61 -36.65 10.26
CA ARG A 550 80.32 -36.24 11.46
C ARG A 550 80.95 -37.40 12.18
N HIS A 551 82.09 -37.18 12.84
CA HIS A 551 82.74 -38.17 13.69
C HIS A 551 81.71 -38.65 14.77
N SER A 552 81.68 -39.96 15.02
CA SER A 552 80.80 -40.59 15.95
C SER A 552 81.39 -41.92 16.51
N ARG A 553 80.72 -42.45 17.54
CA ARG A 553 81.07 -43.78 18.10
C ARG A 553 80.93 -44.86 17.01
N PRO A 554 81.73 -45.98 17.05
CA PRO A 554 81.72 -47.06 16.04
C PRO A 554 80.29 -47.59 15.74
N THR A 555 79.46 -47.73 16.73
CA THR A 555 78.08 -48.22 16.59
C THR A 555 77.16 -47.34 15.71
N ASN A 556 77.57 -46.10 15.46
CA ASN A 556 76.84 -45.13 14.64
C ASN A 556 77.42 -44.93 13.21
N TRP A 557 78.46 -45.64 12.83
CA TRP A 557 79.10 -45.54 11.49
C TRP A 557 78.09 -45.95 10.40
N GLY A 558 77.93 -45.10 9.38
CA GLY A 558 76.99 -45.31 8.30
C GLY A 558 75.51 -45.14 8.71
N ARG A 559 75.22 -44.79 9.94
CA ARG A 559 73.88 -44.58 10.44
C ARG A 559 73.59 -43.11 10.61
N VAL A 560 72.26 -42.73 10.54
CA VAL A 560 71.81 -41.37 10.74
C VAL A 560 71.82 -41.05 12.28
N ILE A 561 72.62 -40.04 12.64
CA ILE A 561 72.80 -39.61 14.04
C ILE A 561 72.03 -38.31 14.32
N ARG A 562 71.51 -37.60 13.30
CA ARG A 562 70.71 -36.43 13.37
C ARG A 562 69.86 -36.29 12.14
N GLN A 563 68.59 -35.89 12.32
CA GLN A 563 67.69 -35.50 11.23
C GLN A 563 67.07 -34.12 11.53
N ILE A 564 66.86 -33.31 10.50
CA ILE A 564 66.21 -32.02 10.62
C ILE A 564 65.24 -31.88 9.45
N PRO A 565 63.96 -31.67 9.75
CA PRO A 565 63.31 -31.55 11.06
C PRO A 565 63.20 -32.90 11.80
N LYS A 566 62.75 -32.81 13.08
CA LYS A 566 62.47 -33.99 13.90
C LYS A 566 61.31 -34.82 13.31
N ALA A 567 61.20 -36.06 13.71
CA ALA A 567 60.07 -36.93 13.32
C ALA A 567 58.72 -36.27 13.66
N SER A 568 57.67 -36.67 12.93
CA SER A 568 56.29 -36.16 13.01
C SER A 568 56.06 -34.74 12.49
N ALA A 569 57.06 -34.01 12.06
CA ALA A 569 56.86 -32.70 11.43
C ALA A 569 56.10 -32.84 10.10
N LYS A 570 54.95 -32.16 9.97
CA LYS A 570 54.10 -32.11 8.76
C LYS A 570 54.50 -30.91 7.91
N ARG A 571 54.80 -31.12 6.61
CA ARG A 571 55.17 -30.04 5.69
C ARG A 571 54.54 -30.25 4.31
N ARG A 572 54.31 -29.15 3.58
CA ARG A 572 53.85 -29.19 2.19
C ARG A 572 54.97 -29.70 1.27
N PRO A 573 54.64 -30.35 0.12
CA PRO A 573 55.63 -31.04 -0.71
C PRO A 573 56.67 -30.15 -1.41
N ASN A 574 56.33 -28.86 -1.65
CA ASN A 574 57.19 -27.98 -2.45
C ASN A 574 58.39 -27.43 -1.65
N GLY A 575 59.59 -27.80 -2.10
CA GLY A 575 60.85 -27.23 -1.60
C GLY A 575 61.40 -27.81 -0.29
N PHE A 576 60.64 -28.64 0.41
CA PHE A 576 61.03 -29.13 1.71
C PHE A 576 61.91 -30.41 1.61
N ARG A 577 63.10 -30.38 2.24
CA ARG A 577 64.07 -31.49 2.24
C ARG A 577 64.48 -31.80 3.67
N VAL A 578 64.50 -33.11 4.01
CA VAL A 578 64.98 -33.59 5.32
C VAL A 578 66.51 -33.71 5.27
N ARG A 579 67.21 -32.91 6.05
CA ARG A 579 68.68 -32.96 6.18
C ARG A 579 69.06 -34.06 7.14
N LEU A 580 70.09 -34.82 6.79
CA LEU A 580 70.59 -35.97 7.56
C LEU A 580 72.07 -35.74 7.93
N THR A 581 72.43 -36.11 9.15
CA THR A 581 73.81 -36.21 9.58
C THR A 581 74.14 -37.71 9.83
N VAL A 582 75.17 -38.18 9.26
CA VAL A 582 75.60 -39.60 9.30
C VAL A 582 76.90 -39.70 10.06
N GLY A 583 76.98 -40.68 10.91
CA GLY A 583 78.22 -40.96 11.66
C GLY A 583 79.35 -41.51 10.72
N ARG A 584 80.58 -41.09 10.95
CA ARG A 584 81.78 -41.58 10.26
C ARG A 584 82.98 -41.83 11.20
N THR A 585 83.94 -42.60 10.73
CA THR A 585 85.24 -42.75 11.39
C THR A 585 86.01 -41.42 11.43
N ARG A 586 86.92 -41.28 12.38
CA ARG A 586 87.87 -40.17 12.42
C ARG A 586 88.84 -40.38 11.21
N LYS A 587 89.01 -39.39 10.35
CA LYS A 587 90.11 -39.48 9.38
C LYS A 587 91.39 -39.40 10.20
N ARG A 588 92.29 -40.47 10.04
CA ARG A 588 93.68 -40.33 10.47
C ARG A 588 94.36 -39.31 9.59
#